data_ea56cd03096d6d3a977ba96cde34103d
#
_entry.id   ea56cd03096d6d3a977ba96cde34103d
#
_cell.length_a   1.000
_cell.length_b   1.000
_cell.length_c   1.000
_cell.angle_alpha   90.00
_cell.angle_beta   90.00
_cell.angle_gamma   90.00
#
_symmetry.space_group_name_H-M   'P 1'
#
loop_
_entity.id
_entity.type
_entity.pdbx_description
1 polymer ?
#
loop_
_entity_poly.entity_id
_entity_poly.type
_entity_poly.pdbx_seq_one_letter_code
_entity_poly.pdbx_strand_id
1 'polypeptide(L)'
;VKLSDSTHSEITALCQQGDDLVKAGDLEAGKNKYVEALRLLPENQLEWEAATWIYVAIGDVHFRMKHYDKAFKCFFNAVQCPKGLGNPYIHLRLGQLYYEQENFEKAADELTRAYMGAGMAIFMEDDPKYLEFLETKIEL
;
A
#
# COMPACT_ATOMS: atom_id res chain seq x y z
N VAL A 1 8.07 22.76 1.76
CA VAL A 1 9.31 22.25 2.37
C VAL A 1 9.69 20.94 1.69
N LYS A 2 10.95 20.80 1.35
CA LYS A 2 11.49 19.61 0.69
C LYS A 2 12.42 18.87 1.63
N LEU A 3 12.56 17.55 1.39
CA LEU A 3 13.63 16.79 2.00
C LEU A 3 14.97 17.31 1.46
N SER A 4 16.02 17.25 2.29
CA SER A 4 17.38 17.54 1.80
C SER A 4 17.74 16.50 0.74
N ASP A 5 18.61 16.87 -0.20
CA ASP A 5 19.07 15.95 -1.24
C ASP A 5 19.72 14.70 -0.65
N SER A 6 20.48 14.88 0.42
CA SER A 6 21.13 13.79 1.14
C SER A 6 20.12 12.82 1.74
N THR A 7 19.08 13.32 2.41
CA THR A 7 18.03 12.48 2.99
C THR A 7 17.26 11.77 1.89
N HIS A 8 16.89 12.47 0.83
CA HIS A 8 16.17 11.87 -0.30
C HIS A 8 16.97 10.72 -0.92
N SER A 9 18.28 10.94 -1.13
CA SER A 9 19.15 9.90 -1.68
C SER A 9 19.27 8.67 -0.78
N GLU A 10 19.36 8.86 0.54
CA GLU A 10 19.41 7.76 1.48
C GLU A 10 18.11 6.96 1.48
N ILE A 11 16.96 7.64 1.46
CA ILE A 11 15.66 6.99 1.41
C ILE A 11 15.54 6.17 0.13
N THR A 12 15.90 6.76 -1.02
CA THR A 12 15.84 6.09 -2.31
C THR A 12 16.71 4.82 -2.32
N ALA A 13 17.94 4.93 -1.78
CA ALA A 13 18.85 3.79 -1.73
C ALA A 13 18.30 2.67 -0.84
N LEU A 14 17.75 3.00 0.32
CA LEU A 14 17.16 2.01 1.22
C LEU A 14 15.95 1.32 0.61
N CYS A 15 15.08 2.09 -0.06
CA CYS A 15 13.92 1.52 -0.74
C CYS A 15 14.34 0.59 -1.87
N GLN A 16 15.39 0.94 -2.63
CA GLN A 16 15.91 0.07 -3.68
C GLN A 16 16.47 -1.23 -3.09
N GLN A 17 17.19 -1.16 -1.99
CA GLN A 17 17.68 -2.35 -1.29
C GLN A 17 16.52 -3.22 -0.82
N GLY A 18 15.47 -2.58 -0.28
CA GLY A 18 14.25 -3.29 0.13
C GLY A 18 13.59 -4.00 -1.04
N ASP A 19 13.44 -3.32 -2.17
CA ASP A 19 12.84 -3.89 -3.38
C ASP A 19 13.62 -5.12 -3.86
N ASP A 20 14.94 -5.03 -3.87
CA ASP A 20 15.80 -6.13 -4.30
C ASP A 20 15.65 -7.35 -3.37
N LEU A 21 15.59 -7.11 -2.06
CA LEU A 21 15.38 -8.17 -1.09
C LEU A 21 14.01 -8.84 -1.23
N VAL A 22 12.98 -8.06 -1.44
CA VAL A 22 11.62 -8.57 -1.65
C VAL A 22 11.57 -9.42 -2.92
N LYS A 23 12.21 -8.97 -4.00
CA LYS A 23 12.28 -9.74 -5.25
C LYS A 23 13.01 -11.07 -5.06
N ALA A 24 14.00 -11.09 -4.19
CA ALA A 24 14.75 -12.31 -3.86
C ALA A 24 13.98 -13.25 -2.92
N GLY A 25 12.81 -12.83 -2.43
CA GLY A 25 11.99 -13.61 -1.53
C GLY A 25 12.28 -13.38 -0.05
N ASP A 26 13.20 -12.47 0.27
CA ASP A 26 13.54 -12.13 1.66
C ASP A 26 12.66 -10.97 2.14
N LEU A 27 11.41 -11.32 2.46
CA LEU A 27 10.37 -10.32 2.78
C LEU A 27 10.69 -9.53 4.04
N GLU A 28 11.15 -10.22 5.08
CA GLU A 28 11.43 -9.57 6.38
C GLU A 28 12.60 -8.59 6.27
N ALA A 29 13.67 -8.99 5.59
CA ALA A 29 14.83 -8.11 5.40
C ALA A 29 14.46 -6.90 4.53
N GLY A 30 13.66 -7.12 3.49
CA GLY A 30 13.16 -6.03 2.64
C GLY A 30 12.32 -5.04 3.42
N LYS A 31 11.40 -5.54 4.23
CA LYS A 31 10.57 -4.70 5.11
C LYS A 31 11.45 -3.85 6.03
N ASN A 32 12.48 -4.45 6.60
CA ASN A 32 13.37 -3.72 7.51
C ASN A 32 14.07 -2.55 6.83
N LYS A 33 14.42 -2.68 5.55
CA LYS A 33 14.99 -1.58 4.78
C LYS A 33 13.98 -0.44 4.58
N TYR A 34 12.73 -0.78 4.30
CA TYR A 34 11.68 0.23 4.18
C TYR A 34 11.44 0.94 5.52
N VAL A 35 11.47 0.22 6.63
CA VAL A 35 11.32 0.82 7.97
C VAL A 35 12.47 1.78 8.26
N GLU A 36 13.71 1.41 7.89
CA GLU A 36 14.86 2.32 8.02
C GLU A 36 14.63 3.61 7.22
N ALA A 37 14.12 3.48 6.00
CA ALA A 37 13.82 4.64 5.16
C ALA A 37 12.76 5.54 5.81
N LEU A 38 11.71 4.94 6.36
CA LEU A 38 10.64 5.68 7.04
C LEU A 38 11.19 6.50 8.21
N ARG A 39 12.12 5.94 8.96
CA ARG A 39 12.74 6.60 10.13
C ARG A 39 13.59 7.81 9.75
N LEU A 40 14.02 7.91 8.50
CA LEU A 40 14.78 9.07 8.04
C LEU A 40 13.90 10.29 7.75
N LEU A 41 12.59 10.11 7.66
CA LEU A 41 11.69 11.23 7.43
C LEU A 41 11.63 12.13 8.66
N PRO A 42 11.66 13.45 8.45
CA PRO A 42 11.51 14.41 9.55
C PRO A 42 10.16 14.26 10.26
N GLU A 43 9.98 15.00 11.34
CA GLU A 43 8.71 15.01 12.08
C GLU A 43 7.52 15.19 11.13
N ASN A 44 6.35 14.70 11.57
CA ASN A 44 5.13 14.72 10.79
C ASN A 44 5.27 13.87 9.52
N GLN A 45 5.68 12.60 9.72
CA GLN A 45 5.96 11.67 8.61
C GLN A 45 4.84 11.61 7.57
N LEU A 46 3.58 11.68 8.00
CA LEU A 46 2.44 11.58 7.07
C LEU A 46 2.31 12.78 6.13
N GLU A 47 3.06 13.84 6.34
CA GLU A 47 3.05 15.01 5.47
C GLU A 47 4.00 14.89 4.27
N TRP A 48 4.84 13.86 4.24
CA TRP A 48 5.84 13.67 3.17
C TRP A 48 5.34 12.71 2.11
N GLU A 49 5.49 13.08 0.84
CA GLU A 49 5.11 12.20 -0.27
C GLU A 49 5.87 10.88 -0.24
N ALA A 50 7.13 10.91 0.20
CA ALA A 50 7.91 9.68 0.35
C ALA A 50 7.24 8.67 1.29
N ALA A 51 6.55 9.14 2.34
CA ALA A 51 5.84 8.26 3.26
C ALA A 51 4.77 7.44 2.56
N THR A 52 4.09 8.00 1.56
CA THR A 52 3.06 7.28 0.80
C THR A 52 3.62 5.99 0.22
N TRP A 53 4.75 6.10 -0.49
CA TRP A 53 5.39 4.97 -1.14
C TRP A 53 5.96 3.97 -0.15
N ILE A 54 6.54 4.46 0.93
CA ILE A 54 7.15 3.61 1.96
C ILE A 54 6.06 2.80 2.67
N TYR A 55 4.96 3.43 3.07
CA TYR A 55 3.86 2.72 3.71
C TYR A 55 3.23 1.68 2.78
N VAL A 56 3.08 1.99 1.49
CA VAL A 56 2.60 1.02 0.51
C VAL A 56 3.54 -0.18 0.44
N ALA A 57 4.84 0.05 0.36
CA ALA A 57 5.84 -1.03 0.29
C ALA A 57 5.79 -1.93 1.53
N ILE A 58 5.74 -1.33 2.72
CA ILE A 58 5.65 -2.10 3.97
C ILE A 58 4.33 -2.86 4.02
N GLY A 59 3.24 -2.20 3.64
CA GLY A 59 1.91 -2.80 3.61
C GLY A 59 1.84 -4.02 2.70
N ASP A 60 2.46 -3.94 1.52
CA ASP A 60 2.51 -5.06 0.58
C ASP A 60 3.27 -6.25 1.14
N VAL A 61 4.37 -6.01 1.84
CA VAL A 61 5.10 -7.10 2.50
C VAL A 61 4.22 -7.79 3.53
N HIS A 62 3.56 -7.03 4.39
CA HIS A 62 2.65 -7.60 5.38
C HIS A 62 1.48 -8.34 4.74
N PHE A 63 0.94 -7.80 3.65
CA PHE A 63 -0.14 -8.45 2.90
C PHE A 63 0.31 -9.81 2.38
N ARG A 64 1.50 -9.88 1.78
CA ARG A 64 2.06 -11.13 1.26
C ARG A 64 2.32 -12.15 2.37
N MET A 65 2.69 -11.68 3.57
CA MET A 65 2.89 -12.54 4.74
C MET A 65 1.58 -12.86 5.47
N LYS A 66 0.45 -12.38 4.97
CA LYS A 66 -0.88 -12.54 5.57
C LYS A 66 -0.99 -11.92 6.96
N HIS A 67 -0.16 -10.93 7.26
CA HIS A 67 -0.28 -10.10 8.45
C HIS A 67 -1.25 -8.95 8.16
N TYR A 68 -2.53 -9.29 8.05
CA TYR A 68 -3.55 -8.35 7.55
C TYR A 68 -3.77 -7.14 8.46
N ASP A 69 -3.67 -7.31 9.77
CA ASP A 69 -3.82 -6.17 10.70
C ASP A 69 -2.73 -5.13 10.49
N LYS A 70 -1.48 -5.59 10.32
CA LYS A 70 -0.34 -4.69 10.07
C LYS A 70 -0.41 -4.07 8.68
N ALA A 71 -0.79 -4.87 7.70
CA ALA A 71 -0.98 -4.37 6.33
C ALA A 71 -2.04 -3.26 6.31
N PHE A 72 -3.16 -3.48 7.00
CA PHE A 72 -4.23 -2.48 7.07
C PHE A 72 -3.73 -1.15 7.63
N LYS A 73 -2.98 -1.18 8.72
CA LYS A 73 -2.43 0.04 9.32
C LYS A 73 -1.54 0.78 8.34
N CYS A 74 -0.72 0.06 7.58
CA CYS A 74 0.17 0.68 6.60
C CYS A 74 -0.61 1.38 5.48
N PHE A 75 -1.60 0.70 4.91
CA PHE A 75 -2.40 1.30 3.84
C PHE A 75 -3.31 2.41 4.35
N PHE A 76 -3.81 2.29 5.58
CA PHE A 76 -4.57 3.36 6.20
C PHE A 76 -3.72 4.62 6.40
N ASN A 77 -2.46 4.45 6.80
CA ASN A 77 -1.51 5.57 6.87
C ASN A 77 -1.22 6.12 5.48
N ALA A 78 -1.01 5.25 4.49
CA ALA A 78 -0.69 5.67 3.13
C ALA A 78 -1.79 6.53 2.52
N VAL A 79 -3.07 6.21 2.77
CA VAL A 79 -4.18 6.97 2.21
C VAL A 79 -4.24 8.39 2.78
N GLN A 80 -3.66 8.62 3.95
CA GLN A 80 -3.58 9.93 4.59
C GLN A 80 -2.38 10.75 4.14
N CYS A 81 -1.43 10.13 3.46
CA CYS A 81 -0.22 10.79 2.96
C CYS A 81 -0.51 11.52 1.66
N PRO A 82 0.38 12.44 1.23
CA PRO A 82 0.20 13.14 -0.04
C PRO A 82 -0.04 12.17 -1.21
N LYS A 83 -1.03 12.47 -2.03
CA LYS A 83 -1.44 11.64 -3.18
C LYS A 83 -1.94 10.24 -2.81
N GLY A 84 -2.20 9.99 -1.53
CA GLY A 84 -2.73 8.70 -1.08
C GLY A 84 -4.21 8.56 -1.37
N LEU A 85 -5.00 9.57 -0.98
CA LEU A 85 -6.44 9.55 -1.24
C LEU A 85 -6.68 9.62 -2.74
N GLY A 86 -7.46 8.70 -3.26
CA GLY A 86 -7.71 8.60 -4.70
C GLY A 86 -6.70 7.75 -5.45
N ASN A 87 -5.67 7.24 -4.79
CA ASN A 87 -4.72 6.30 -5.41
C ASN A 87 -5.40 4.94 -5.56
N PRO A 88 -5.64 4.46 -6.80
CA PRO A 88 -6.39 3.22 -7.00
C PRO A 88 -5.78 1.99 -6.32
N TYR A 89 -4.45 1.90 -6.30
CA TYR A 89 -3.78 0.76 -5.69
C TYR A 89 -3.99 0.72 -4.17
N ILE A 90 -3.92 1.87 -3.52
CA ILE A 90 -4.15 1.95 -2.08
C ILE A 90 -5.60 1.57 -1.76
N HIS A 91 -6.56 2.06 -2.54
CA HIS A 91 -7.96 1.70 -2.36
C HIS A 91 -8.21 0.22 -2.62
N LEU A 92 -7.51 -0.37 -3.61
CA LEU A 92 -7.58 -1.81 -3.87
C LEU A 92 -7.16 -2.60 -2.62
N ARG A 93 -6.00 -2.28 -2.08
CA ARG A 93 -5.49 -2.99 -0.89
C ARG A 93 -6.39 -2.79 0.33
N LEU A 94 -6.85 -1.58 0.56
CA LEU A 94 -7.80 -1.32 1.66
C LEU A 94 -9.09 -2.13 1.47
N GLY A 95 -9.61 -2.17 0.25
CA GLY A 95 -10.81 -2.94 -0.05
C GLY A 95 -10.62 -4.43 0.21
N GLN A 96 -9.49 -4.98 -0.22
CA GLN A 96 -9.15 -6.39 0.01
C GLN A 96 -9.04 -6.68 1.51
N LEU A 97 -8.43 -5.78 2.27
CA LEU A 97 -8.26 -5.94 3.71
C LEU A 97 -9.59 -5.82 4.45
N TYR A 98 -10.46 -4.89 4.07
CA TYR A 98 -11.82 -4.84 4.61
C TYR A 98 -12.59 -6.13 4.32
N TYR A 99 -12.43 -6.69 3.12
CA TYR A 99 -13.04 -7.97 2.75
C TYR A 99 -12.57 -9.08 3.71
N GLU A 100 -11.27 -9.15 3.98
CA GLU A 100 -10.73 -10.16 4.90
C GLU A 100 -11.20 -9.97 6.34
N GLN A 101 -11.55 -8.73 6.72
CA GLN A 101 -12.14 -8.41 8.02
C GLN A 101 -13.66 -8.65 8.05
N GLU A 102 -14.24 -9.11 6.95
CA GLU A 102 -15.67 -9.28 6.78
C GLU A 102 -16.47 -7.98 6.89
N ASN A 103 -15.81 -6.86 6.66
CA ASN A 103 -16.48 -5.56 6.54
C ASN A 103 -16.81 -5.33 5.07
N PHE A 104 -17.86 -5.99 4.60
CA PHE A 104 -18.17 -6.03 3.17
C PHE A 104 -18.69 -4.70 2.62
N GLU A 105 -19.31 -3.89 3.45
CA GLU A 105 -19.76 -2.55 3.02
C GLU A 105 -18.59 -1.66 2.66
N LYS A 106 -17.59 -1.57 3.54
CA LYS A 106 -16.39 -0.78 3.28
C LYS A 106 -15.53 -1.41 2.19
N ALA A 107 -15.48 -2.74 2.12
CA ALA A 107 -14.78 -3.44 1.05
C ALA A 107 -15.36 -3.04 -0.31
N ALA A 108 -16.68 -3.04 -0.46
CA ALA A 108 -17.33 -2.67 -1.72
C ALA A 108 -17.02 -1.22 -2.09
N ASP A 109 -17.03 -0.30 -1.11
CA ASP A 109 -16.74 1.11 -1.35
C ASP A 109 -15.30 1.30 -1.86
N GLU A 110 -14.33 0.72 -1.17
CA GLU A 110 -12.92 0.86 -1.53
C GLU A 110 -12.58 0.18 -2.86
N LEU A 111 -13.12 -1.02 -3.09
CA LEU A 111 -12.90 -1.72 -4.36
C LEU A 111 -13.55 -0.98 -5.53
N THR A 112 -14.70 -0.35 -5.30
CA THR A 112 -15.33 0.50 -6.32
C THR A 112 -14.43 1.68 -6.67
N ARG A 113 -13.82 2.32 -5.67
CA ARG A 113 -12.87 3.43 -5.90
C ARG A 113 -11.68 2.97 -6.73
N ALA A 114 -11.15 1.78 -6.43
CA ALA A 114 -10.05 1.21 -7.20
C ALA A 114 -10.45 0.96 -8.66
N TYR A 115 -11.62 0.40 -8.87
CA TYR A 115 -12.15 0.12 -10.22
C TYR A 115 -12.38 1.42 -11.00
N MET A 116 -13.01 2.41 -10.37
CA MET A 116 -13.27 3.69 -11.04
C MET A 116 -11.98 4.43 -11.41
N GLY A 117 -10.92 4.26 -10.62
CA GLY A 117 -9.64 4.92 -10.88
C GLY A 117 -8.73 4.22 -11.88
N ALA A 118 -8.75 2.89 -11.93
CA ALA A 118 -7.80 2.11 -12.73
C ALA A 118 -8.42 0.99 -13.56
N GLY A 119 -9.73 0.80 -13.48
CA GLY A 119 -10.42 -0.21 -14.27
C GLY A 119 -10.17 -1.63 -13.81
N MET A 120 -10.58 -2.58 -14.67
CA MET A 120 -10.49 -4.00 -14.36
C MET A 120 -9.05 -4.51 -14.23
N ALA A 121 -8.13 -3.91 -14.96
CA ALA A 121 -6.73 -4.36 -15.01
C ALA A 121 -6.08 -4.43 -13.62
N ILE A 122 -6.44 -3.54 -12.70
CA ILE A 122 -5.84 -3.50 -11.38
C ILE A 122 -6.17 -4.76 -10.55
N PHE A 123 -7.22 -5.50 -10.92
CA PHE A 123 -7.64 -6.72 -10.23
C PHE A 123 -7.01 -7.99 -10.80
N MET A 124 -6.38 -7.91 -11.97
CA MET A 124 -6.01 -9.11 -12.74
C MET A 124 -4.89 -9.95 -12.11
N GLU A 125 -4.03 -9.35 -11.34
CA GLU A 125 -2.92 -10.06 -10.70
C GLU A 125 -3.23 -10.59 -9.31
N ASP A 126 -4.41 -10.26 -8.80
CA ASP A 126 -4.82 -10.65 -7.45
C ASP A 126 -5.79 -11.82 -7.48
N ASP A 127 -6.10 -12.35 -6.29
CA ASP A 127 -7.06 -13.42 -6.13
C ASP A 127 -8.40 -13.01 -6.76
N PRO A 128 -8.96 -13.83 -7.66
CA PRO A 128 -10.23 -13.50 -8.32
C PRO A 128 -11.40 -13.23 -7.39
N LYS A 129 -11.35 -13.69 -6.16
CA LYS A 129 -12.46 -13.52 -5.20
C LYS A 129 -12.84 -12.05 -4.98
N TYR A 130 -11.87 -11.14 -5.06
CA TYR A 130 -12.14 -9.72 -4.83
C TYR A 130 -12.95 -9.11 -5.97
N LEU A 131 -12.59 -9.42 -7.20
CA LEU A 131 -13.35 -8.95 -8.36
C LEU A 131 -14.74 -9.61 -8.40
N GLU A 132 -14.81 -10.89 -8.12
CA GLU A 132 -16.08 -11.61 -8.06
C GLU A 132 -17.02 -10.99 -7.02
N PHE A 133 -16.46 -10.63 -5.86
CA PHE A 133 -17.23 -9.94 -4.83
C PHE A 133 -17.75 -8.59 -5.35
N LEU A 134 -16.88 -7.79 -5.98
CA LEU A 134 -17.26 -6.48 -6.50
C LEU A 134 -18.38 -6.59 -7.54
N GLU A 135 -18.32 -7.59 -8.40
CA GLU A 135 -19.34 -7.85 -9.42
C GLU A 135 -20.73 -8.05 -8.83
N THR A 136 -20.83 -8.51 -7.57
CA THR A 136 -22.10 -8.65 -6.89
C THR A 136 -22.65 -7.32 -6.38
N LYS A 137 -21.84 -6.27 -6.38
CA LYS A 137 -22.18 -4.96 -5.80
C LYS A 137 -22.39 -3.87 -6.82
N ILE A 138 -21.68 -3.91 -7.94
CA ILE A 138 -21.79 -2.91 -9.02
C ILE A 138 -21.77 -3.61 -10.37
N GLU A 139 -22.25 -2.90 -11.39
CA GLU A 139 -22.09 -3.33 -12.78
C GLU A 139 -20.70 -2.92 -13.28
N LEU A 140 -20.00 -3.84 -13.86
CA LEU A 140 -18.66 -3.57 -14.40
C LEU A 140 -18.68 -3.33 -15.89
#